data_cae32fc96835cd1540459282fca679f1
#
_entry.id   cae32fc96835cd1540459282fca679f1
#
_cell.length_a   1.000
_cell.length_b   1.000
_cell.length_c   1.000
_cell.angle_alpha   90.00
_cell.angle_beta   90.00
_cell.angle_gamma   90.00
#
_symmetry.space_group_name_H-M   'P 1'
#
loop_
_entity.id
_entity.type
_entity.pdbx_description
1 polymer ?
#
loop_
_entity_poly.entity_id
_entity_poly.type
_entity_poly.pdbx_seq_one_letter_code
_entity_poly.pdbx_strand_id
1 'polypeptide(L)'
;FEVTEKMIRHFVQKVHNNRKTLVRPRVLIAVPSGITQVEKRAVRDSAESAGAREVFLIEEPMAAAIGVDLPVQEPTGNMIIDIGGGTTEVAIISMSGIVFSRSIRIAGDEMNEAIVNYIKKKYNLLIGERTAEDVKIEIGSAYPMKKRMTMEVKGRDLVAGIPKTLIISDEEIREALTETFGTIVEAVKIALERTPPELAADIVDKGVVVAGGGSLIKGLDILLKEATGLPITLAEDPLSAVALGAGKV
;
A
#
# COMPACT_ATOMS: atom_id res chain seq x y z
N PHE A 1 -10.01 5.62 17.09
CA PHE A 1 -9.41 6.72 17.83
C PHE A 1 -8.53 6.20 18.97
N GLU A 2 -9.11 5.54 19.97
CA GLU A 2 -8.40 5.04 21.17
C GLU A 2 -7.23 4.09 20.84
N VAL A 3 -7.42 3.20 19.87
CA VAL A 3 -6.37 2.27 19.42
C VAL A 3 -5.21 3.02 18.78
N THR A 4 -5.49 3.97 17.91
CA THR A 4 -4.49 4.80 17.23
C THR A 4 -3.69 5.65 18.25
N GLU A 5 -4.37 6.28 19.21
CA GLU A 5 -3.71 7.01 20.27
C GLU A 5 -2.77 6.13 21.09
N LYS A 6 -3.23 4.93 21.50
CA LYS A 6 -2.40 3.97 22.25
C LYS A 6 -1.19 3.49 21.45
N MET A 7 -1.37 3.30 20.14
CA MET A 7 -0.29 2.90 19.24
C MET A 7 0.76 4.00 19.10
N ILE A 8 0.35 5.26 18.85
CA ILE A 8 1.25 6.40 18.77
C ILE A 8 1.99 6.57 20.10
N ARG A 9 1.29 6.51 21.21
CA ARG A 9 1.88 6.59 22.56
C ARG A 9 2.92 5.50 22.81
N HIS A 10 2.63 4.27 22.38
CA HIS A 10 3.57 3.15 22.49
C HIS A 10 4.85 3.43 21.69
N PHE A 11 4.75 3.88 20.45
CA PHE A 11 5.92 4.18 19.64
C PHE A 11 6.73 5.36 20.18
N VAL A 12 6.07 6.43 20.61
CA VAL A 12 6.74 7.56 21.27
C VAL A 12 7.52 7.10 22.52
N GLN A 13 6.92 6.24 23.35
CA GLN A 13 7.60 5.70 24.53
C GLN A 13 8.78 4.80 24.14
N LYS A 14 8.61 3.95 23.13
CA LYS A 14 9.65 3.03 22.66
C LYS A 14 10.88 3.77 22.11
N VAL A 15 10.68 4.82 21.32
CA VAL A 15 11.77 5.68 20.80
C VAL A 15 12.54 6.35 21.93
N HIS A 16 11.88 6.71 23.03
CA HIS A 16 12.49 7.34 24.20
C HIS A 16 12.96 6.34 25.26
N ASN A 17 13.16 5.06 24.91
CA ASN A 17 13.61 4.00 25.83
C ASN A 17 12.74 3.87 27.09
N ASN A 18 11.42 4.05 26.98
CA ASN A 18 10.46 4.05 28.09
C ASN A 18 10.78 5.06 29.22
N ARG A 19 11.70 6.00 28.99
CA ARG A 19 11.90 7.07 29.95
C ARG A 19 10.66 7.96 29.97
N LYS A 20 10.13 8.24 31.15
CA LYS A 20 9.12 9.29 31.36
C LYS A 20 9.81 10.63 31.14
N THR A 21 9.95 11.05 29.91
CA THR A 21 10.59 12.31 29.56
C THR A 21 9.59 13.45 29.77
N LEU A 22 10.01 14.47 30.45
CA LEU A 22 9.33 15.78 30.50
C LEU A 22 9.30 16.49 29.15
N VAL A 23 10.05 15.95 28.17
CA VAL A 23 10.17 16.50 26.80
C VAL A 23 9.17 15.84 25.89
N ARG A 24 8.24 16.62 25.37
CA ARG A 24 7.27 16.19 24.37
C ARG A 24 7.91 16.26 22.97
N PRO A 25 7.88 15.16 22.16
CA PRO A 25 8.49 15.17 20.84
C PRO A 25 7.67 15.96 19.81
N ARG A 26 8.33 16.39 18.75
CA ARG A 26 7.68 16.71 17.48
C ARG A 26 7.38 15.39 16.78
N VAL A 27 6.22 15.30 16.15
CA VAL A 27 5.79 14.07 15.44
C VAL A 27 5.37 14.48 14.05
N LEU A 28 5.93 13.79 13.04
CA LEU A 28 5.47 13.86 11.66
C LEU A 28 4.69 12.57 11.38
N ILE A 29 3.47 12.72 10.84
CA ILE A 29 2.58 11.61 10.53
C ILE A 29 2.25 11.65 9.04
N ALA A 30 2.50 10.54 8.35
CA ALA A 30 2.03 10.34 6.99
C ALA A 30 0.53 10.01 7.01
N VAL A 31 -0.21 10.61 6.09
CA VAL A 31 -1.65 10.44 5.95
C VAL A 31 -2.02 10.26 4.48
N PRO A 32 -3.07 9.48 4.16
CA PRO A 32 -3.52 9.34 2.78
C PRO A 32 -3.86 10.69 2.14
N SER A 33 -3.67 10.80 0.82
CA SER A 33 -3.89 12.04 0.06
C SER A 33 -5.35 12.29 -0.05
N GLY A 34 -6.23 12.33 0.34
CA GLY A 34 -7.69 12.56 0.14
C GLY A 34 -8.47 12.65 1.44
N ILE A 35 -7.78 12.63 2.58
CA ILE A 35 -8.46 12.73 3.87
C ILE A 35 -9.04 14.12 4.12
N THR A 36 -10.19 14.16 4.76
CA THR A 36 -10.91 15.38 5.10
C THR A 36 -10.20 16.20 6.18
N GLN A 37 -10.53 17.49 6.30
CA GLN A 37 -10.00 18.33 7.37
C GLN A 37 -10.37 17.82 8.77
N VAL A 38 -11.53 17.15 8.89
CA VAL A 38 -11.97 16.54 10.15
C VAL A 38 -11.04 15.37 10.52
N GLU A 39 -10.71 14.51 9.54
CA GLU A 39 -9.77 13.40 9.74
C GLU A 39 -8.36 13.90 10.04
N LYS A 40 -7.86 14.94 9.31
CA LYS A 40 -6.58 15.58 9.61
C LYS A 40 -6.53 16.11 11.04
N ARG A 41 -7.59 16.75 11.49
CA ARG A 41 -7.70 17.21 12.88
C ARG A 41 -7.72 16.06 13.86
N ALA A 42 -8.48 15.01 13.58
CA ALA A 42 -8.56 13.82 14.41
C ALA A 42 -7.19 13.14 14.61
N VAL A 43 -6.37 13.07 13.55
CA VAL A 43 -5.01 12.55 13.63
C VAL A 43 -4.13 13.43 14.53
N ARG A 44 -4.21 14.78 14.39
CA ARG A 44 -3.47 15.70 15.25
C ARG A 44 -3.87 15.55 16.70
N ASP A 45 -5.18 15.59 17.00
CA ASP A 45 -5.72 15.47 18.35
C ASP A 45 -5.28 14.14 19.01
N SER A 46 -5.24 13.05 18.25
CA SER A 46 -4.76 11.73 18.72
C SER A 46 -3.26 11.76 19.08
N ALA A 47 -2.44 12.39 18.24
CA ALA A 47 -1.01 12.47 18.47
C ALA A 47 -0.67 13.40 19.64
N GLU A 48 -1.36 14.53 19.78
CA GLU A 48 -1.24 15.45 20.93
C GLU A 48 -1.65 14.75 22.23
N SER A 49 -2.76 14.01 22.22
CA SER A 49 -3.22 13.21 23.36
C SER A 49 -2.24 12.09 23.72
N ALA A 50 -1.53 11.55 22.73
CA ALA A 50 -0.44 10.58 22.93
C ALA A 50 0.83 11.20 23.53
N GLY A 51 0.94 12.55 23.57
CA GLY A 51 2.03 13.28 24.20
C GLY A 51 2.92 14.05 23.24
N ALA A 52 2.56 14.21 21.97
CA ALA A 52 3.28 15.07 21.05
C ALA A 52 3.18 16.55 21.45
N ARG A 53 4.25 17.33 21.20
CA ARG A 53 4.26 18.78 21.38
C ARG A 53 3.75 19.52 20.15
N GLU A 54 4.18 19.08 19.01
CA GLU A 54 3.82 19.61 17.69
C GLU A 54 3.58 18.43 16.74
N VAL A 55 2.55 18.51 15.93
CA VAL A 55 2.18 17.48 14.98
C VAL A 55 2.18 18.05 13.57
N PHE A 56 3.00 17.47 12.72
CA PHE A 56 3.06 17.78 11.30
C PHE A 56 2.44 16.62 10.52
N LEU A 57 1.79 16.93 9.41
CA LEU A 57 1.21 15.93 8.51
C LEU A 57 1.88 16.05 7.16
N ILE A 58 2.23 14.91 6.58
CA ILE A 58 2.70 14.78 5.20
C ILE A 58 1.79 13.78 4.48
N GLU A 59 1.54 13.98 3.20
CA GLU A 59 0.77 13.01 2.43
C GLU A 59 1.62 11.76 2.13
N GLU A 60 1.04 10.58 2.29
CA GLU A 60 1.73 9.28 2.12
C GLU A 60 2.51 9.19 0.81
N PRO A 61 1.94 9.52 -0.37
CA PRO A 61 2.69 9.43 -1.61
C PRO A 61 3.87 10.41 -1.69
N MET A 62 3.80 11.59 -1.06
CA MET A 62 4.94 12.50 -0.97
C MET A 62 6.02 11.92 -0.06
N ALA A 63 5.64 11.38 1.09
CA ALA A 63 6.58 10.70 1.98
C ALA A 63 7.23 9.50 1.28
N ALA A 64 6.44 8.66 0.60
CA ALA A 64 6.97 7.51 -0.14
C ALA A 64 7.99 7.95 -1.21
N ALA A 65 7.66 9.00 -1.99
CA ALA A 65 8.54 9.53 -3.03
C ALA A 65 9.88 10.04 -2.46
N ILE A 66 9.85 10.75 -1.35
CA ILE A 66 11.05 11.20 -0.63
C ILE A 66 11.82 9.99 -0.09
N GLY A 67 11.11 8.97 0.40
CA GLY A 67 11.70 7.76 0.97
C GLY A 67 12.52 6.96 -0.03
N VAL A 68 12.05 6.90 -1.26
CA VAL A 68 12.72 6.21 -2.39
C VAL A 68 13.64 7.12 -3.21
N ASP A 69 13.97 8.30 -2.68
CA ASP A 69 14.90 9.26 -3.29
C ASP A 69 14.47 9.78 -4.68
N LEU A 70 13.17 9.86 -4.95
CA LEU A 70 12.69 10.55 -6.15
C LEU A 70 13.05 12.06 -6.07
N PRO A 71 13.46 12.68 -7.18
CA PRO A 71 13.85 14.09 -7.20
C PRO A 71 12.61 15.01 -7.18
N VAL A 72 11.85 14.96 -6.08
CA VAL A 72 10.56 15.66 -5.92
C VAL A 72 10.67 17.18 -6.01
N GLN A 73 11.86 17.77 -5.76
CA GLN A 73 12.09 19.21 -5.78
C GLN A 73 12.32 19.74 -7.21
N GLU A 74 12.68 18.87 -8.15
CA GLU A 74 12.95 19.25 -9.53
C GLU A 74 11.67 19.59 -10.29
N PRO A 75 11.76 20.45 -11.32
CA PRO A 75 10.64 20.79 -12.21
C PRO A 75 10.39 19.68 -13.25
N THR A 76 10.33 18.43 -12.78
CA THR A 76 10.11 17.23 -13.62
C THR A 76 9.01 16.37 -13.02
N GLY A 77 8.28 15.66 -13.88
CA GLY A 77 7.24 14.74 -13.47
C GLY A 77 7.82 13.47 -12.82
N ASN A 78 7.41 13.18 -11.61
CA ASN A 78 7.73 11.94 -10.89
C ASN A 78 6.42 11.26 -10.52
N MET A 79 6.26 9.99 -10.87
CA MET A 79 5.06 9.22 -10.54
C MET A 79 5.40 8.11 -9.55
N ILE A 80 4.60 8.03 -8.49
CA ILE A 80 4.70 6.99 -7.48
C ILE A 80 3.35 6.31 -7.29
N ILE A 81 3.38 5.00 -7.06
CA ILE A 81 2.25 4.18 -6.66
C ILE A 81 2.62 3.54 -5.33
N ASP A 82 1.91 3.86 -4.26
CA ASP A 82 2.08 3.25 -2.95
C ASP A 82 0.90 2.33 -2.64
N ILE A 83 1.16 1.03 -2.57
CA ILE A 83 0.14 0.01 -2.32
C ILE A 83 0.31 -0.51 -0.89
N GLY A 84 -0.45 0.06 0.02
CA GLY A 84 -0.44 -0.29 1.43
C GLY A 84 -1.28 -1.52 1.79
N GLY A 85 -1.71 -1.60 3.05
CA GLY A 85 -2.69 -2.59 3.51
C GLY A 85 -4.12 -2.20 3.13
N GLY A 86 -4.56 -0.99 3.48
CA GLY A 86 -5.94 -0.54 3.27
C GLY A 86 -6.14 0.42 2.10
N THR A 87 -5.08 1.06 1.59
CA THR A 87 -5.17 2.05 0.50
C THR A 87 -4.08 1.85 -0.54
N THR A 88 -4.42 2.19 -1.78
CA THR A 88 -3.46 2.43 -2.86
C THR A 88 -3.48 3.91 -3.20
N GLU A 89 -2.33 4.54 -3.09
CA GLU A 89 -2.09 5.94 -3.41
C GLU A 89 -1.34 6.04 -4.73
N VAL A 90 -1.87 6.79 -5.67
CA VAL A 90 -1.20 7.11 -6.94
C VAL A 90 -0.99 8.60 -6.99
N ALA A 91 0.24 9.06 -7.16
CA ALA A 91 0.53 10.48 -7.21
C ALA A 91 1.56 10.86 -8.27
N ILE A 92 1.38 12.07 -8.81
CA ILE A 92 2.31 12.75 -9.69
C ILE A 92 2.82 13.98 -8.95
N ILE A 93 4.14 14.07 -8.84
CA ILE A 93 4.84 15.02 -7.99
C ILE A 93 5.82 15.81 -8.85
N SER A 94 5.85 17.13 -8.66
CA SER A 94 6.81 18.04 -9.29
C SER A 94 7.00 19.28 -8.42
N MET A 95 8.21 19.85 -8.37
CA MET A 95 8.50 21.09 -7.65
C MET A 95 8.03 21.07 -6.18
N SER A 96 8.27 19.97 -5.48
CA SER A 96 7.83 19.73 -4.09
C SER A 96 6.32 19.76 -3.87
N GLY A 97 5.52 19.70 -4.93
CA GLY A 97 4.06 19.69 -4.88
C GLY A 97 3.46 18.44 -5.50
N ILE A 98 2.32 18.01 -4.97
CA ILE A 98 1.50 16.98 -5.60
C ILE A 98 0.65 17.67 -6.68
N VAL A 99 0.92 17.34 -7.94
CA VAL A 99 0.20 17.86 -9.11
C VAL A 99 -1.15 17.18 -9.26
N PHE A 100 -1.15 15.87 -9.07
CA PHE A 100 -2.35 15.05 -9.04
C PHE A 100 -2.15 13.89 -8.06
N SER A 101 -3.19 13.53 -7.33
CA SER A 101 -3.22 12.32 -6.53
C SER A 101 -4.58 11.64 -6.61
N ARG A 102 -4.56 10.32 -6.46
CA ARG A 102 -5.74 9.48 -6.34
C ARG A 102 -5.51 8.43 -5.27
N SER A 103 -6.41 8.41 -4.31
CA SER A 103 -6.48 7.39 -3.27
C SER A 103 -7.65 6.46 -3.54
N ILE A 104 -7.44 5.18 -3.47
CA ILE A 104 -8.49 4.16 -3.53
C ILE A 104 -8.35 3.20 -2.34
N ARG A 105 -9.48 2.74 -1.83
CA ARG A 105 -9.52 1.76 -0.73
C ARG A 105 -9.52 0.33 -1.26
N ILE A 106 -8.55 0.04 -2.12
CA ILE A 106 -8.30 -1.27 -2.71
C ILE A 106 -6.80 -1.52 -2.58
N ALA A 107 -6.40 -2.44 -1.71
CA ALA A 107 -5.01 -2.73 -1.38
C ALA A 107 -4.85 -4.14 -0.78
N GLY A 108 -3.89 -4.34 0.12
CA GLY A 108 -3.55 -5.65 0.68
C GLY A 108 -4.70 -6.36 1.40
N ASP A 109 -5.57 -5.62 2.09
CA ASP A 109 -6.69 -6.18 2.87
C ASP A 109 -7.80 -6.69 1.93
N GLU A 110 -8.13 -5.91 0.87
CA GLU A 110 -9.06 -6.36 -0.16
C GLU A 110 -8.54 -7.55 -0.95
N MET A 111 -7.21 -7.66 -1.13
CA MET A 111 -6.61 -8.85 -1.71
C MET A 111 -6.84 -10.07 -0.81
N ASN A 112 -6.70 -9.94 0.50
CA ASN A 112 -6.98 -11.01 1.46
C ASN A 112 -8.45 -11.41 1.41
N GLU A 113 -9.36 -10.43 1.42
CA GLU A 113 -10.79 -10.67 1.34
C GLU A 113 -11.17 -11.37 0.04
N ALA A 114 -10.62 -10.96 -1.10
CA ALA A 114 -10.82 -11.60 -2.39
C ALA A 114 -10.41 -13.08 -2.37
N ILE A 115 -9.27 -13.41 -1.76
CA ILE A 115 -8.78 -14.78 -1.58
C ILE A 115 -9.73 -15.60 -0.70
N VAL A 116 -10.15 -15.05 0.46
CA VAL A 116 -11.12 -15.71 1.36
C VAL A 116 -12.42 -16.02 0.61
N ASN A 117 -12.95 -15.03 -0.11
CA ASN A 117 -14.20 -15.17 -0.85
C ASN A 117 -14.10 -16.17 -2.00
N TYR A 118 -12.98 -16.17 -2.73
CA TYR A 118 -12.74 -17.13 -3.82
C TYR A 118 -12.70 -18.58 -3.29
N ILE A 119 -11.91 -18.84 -2.24
CA ILE A 119 -11.79 -20.17 -1.64
C ILE A 119 -13.12 -20.63 -1.05
N LYS A 120 -13.85 -19.73 -0.39
CA LYS A 120 -15.20 -20.00 0.13
C LYS A 120 -16.16 -20.36 -0.99
N LYS A 121 -16.19 -19.61 -2.09
CA LYS A 121 -17.12 -19.81 -3.20
C LYS A 121 -16.81 -21.08 -3.99
N LYS A 122 -15.53 -21.35 -4.25
CA LYS A 122 -15.10 -22.45 -5.12
C LYS A 122 -15.06 -23.81 -4.38
N TYR A 123 -14.66 -23.80 -3.11
CA TYR A 123 -14.36 -25.02 -2.36
C TYR A 123 -15.24 -25.23 -1.12
N ASN A 124 -16.17 -24.32 -0.84
CA ASN A 124 -16.93 -24.28 0.42
C ASN A 124 -16.02 -24.36 1.66
N LEU A 125 -14.82 -23.80 1.57
CA LEU A 125 -13.86 -23.79 2.65
C LEU A 125 -13.73 -22.38 3.23
N LEU A 126 -13.96 -22.22 4.53
CA LEU A 126 -13.74 -20.97 5.25
C LEU A 126 -12.33 -20.97 5.83
N ILE A 127 -11.53 -20.00 5.38
CA ILE A 127 -10.19 -19.72 5.91
C ILE A 127 -10.19 -18.42 6.69
N GLY A 128 -9.21 -18.23 7.57
CA GLY A 128 -8.99 -16.98 8.28
C GLY A 128 -8.19 -15.98 7.46
N GLU A 129 -8.29 -14.71 7.82
CA GLU A 129 -7.58 -13.58 7.19
C GLU A 129 -6.05 -13.81 7.16
N ARG A 130 -5.48 -14.26 8.27
CA ARG A 130 -4.05 -14.60 8.34
C ARG A 130 -3.65 -15.68 7.32
N THR A 131 -4.48 -16.69 7.14
CA THR A 131 -4.22 -17.73 6.13
C THR A 131 -4.28 -17.14 4.72
N ALA A 132 -5.21 -16.21 4.45
CA ALA A 132 -5.30 -15.52 3.16
C ALA A 132 -4.07 -14.64 2.93
N GLU A 133 -3.57 -13.95 3.96
CA GLU A 133 -2.32 -13.19 3.91
C GLU A 133 -1.12 -14.08 3.58
N ASP A 134 -0.99 -15.23 4.26
CA ASP A 134 0.08 -16.20 3.99
C ASP A 134 0.00 -16.71 2.53
N VAL A 135 -1.21 -17.02 2.03
CA VAL A 135 -1.45 -17.44 0.64
C VAL A 135 -1.05 -16.34 -0.35
N LYS A 136 -1.44 -15.10 -0.08
CA LYS A 136 -1.09 -13.94 -0.91
C LYS A 136 0.42 -13.78 -1.01
N ILE A 137 1.14 -13.85 0.10
CA ILE A 137 2.60 -13.68 0.14
C ILE A 137 3.32 -14.84 -0.56
N GLU A 138 2.91 -16.09 -0.28
CA GLU A 138 3.61 -17.29 -0.75
C GLU A 138 3.39 -17.55 -2.24
N ILE A 139 2.13 -17.53 -2.70
CA ILE A 139 1.76 -17.92 -4.06
C ILE A 139 0.96 -16.87 -4.84
N GLY A 140 0.65 -15.71 -4.24
CA GLY A 140 -0.03 -14.61 -4.93
C GLY A 140 0.80 -14.09 -6.10
N SER A 141 0.14 -13.86 -7.25
CA SER A 141 0.77 -13.26 -8.42
C SER A 141 -0.24 -12.44 -9.23
N ALA A 142 0.23 -11.34 -9.79
CA ALA A 142 -0.56 -10.49 -10.67
C ALA A 142 -0.38 -10.86 -12.16
N TYR A 143 0.65 -11.65 -12.48
CA TYR A 143 1.00 -12.05 -13.83
C TYR A 143 1.36 -13.54 -13.88
N PRO A 144 1.14 -14.26 -15.02
CA PRO A 144 1.48 -15.67 -15.15
C PRO A 144 2.95 -15.95 -14.84
N MET A 145 3.19 -16.85 -13.92
CA MET A 145 4.54 -17.20 -13.48
C MET A 145 5.11 -18.33 -14.33
N LYS A 146 6.44 -18.31 -14.58
CA LYS A 146 7.14 -19.37 -15.33
C LYS A 146 7.06 -20.73 -14.64
N LYS A 147 7.00 -20.76 -13.31
CA LYS A 147 6.90 -21.98 -12.51
C LYS A 147 5.60 -21.94 -11.74
N ARG A 148 4.77 -22.95 -11.91
CA ARG A 148 3.54 -23.12 -11.13
C ARG A 148 3.88 -23.29 -9.65
N MET A 149 3.18 -22.54 -8.81
CA MET A 149 3.29 -22.63 -7.36
C MET A 149 2.00 -23.19 -6.76
N THR A 150 2.12 -23.97 -5.71
CA THR A 150 0.98 -24.51 -4.99
C THR A 150 1.23 -24.40 -3.49
N MET A 151 0.16 -24.27 -2.72
CA MET A 151 0.20 -24.19 -1.26
C MET A 151 -0.92 -25.02 -0.63
N GLU A 152 -0.60 -25.70 0.46
CA GLU A 152 -1.59 -26.37 1.29
C GLU A 152 -2.30 -25.34 2.18
N VAL A 153 -3.63 -25.34 2.14
CA VAL A 153 -4.47 -24.43 2.91
C VAL A 153 -5.43 -25.21 3.79
N LYS A 154 -5.53 -24.83 5.06
CA LYS A 154 -6.39 -25.45 6.07
C LYS A 154 -7.51 -24.49 6.45
N GLY A 155 -8.72 -25.03 6.53
CA GLY A 155 -9.91 -24.27 6.91
C GLY A 155 -11.03 -25.16 7.41
N ARG A 156 -12.19 -24.57 7.61
CA ARG A 156 -13.41 -25.28 8.00
C ARG A 156 -14.28 -25.50 6.77
N ASP A 157 -14.59 -26.76 6.47
CA ASP A 157 -15.59 -27.10 5.46
C ASP A 157 -16.97 -26.58 5.89
N LEU A 158 -17.60 -25.79 5.06
CA LEU A 158 -18.89 -25.15 5.37
C LEU A 158 -20.08 -26.11 5.24
N VAL A 159 -19.90 -27.25 4.54
CA VAL A 159 -20.94 -28.25 4.36
C VAL A 159 -20.89 -29.28 5.53
N ALA A 160 -19.71 -29.82 5.76
CA ALA A 160 -19.51 -30.84 6.78
C ALA A 160 -19.24 -30.28 8.19
N GLY A 161 -18.87 -29.02 8.32
CA GLY A 161 -18.57 -28.36 9.59
C GLY A 161 -17.23 -28.74 10.23
N ILE A 162 -16.43 -29.58 9.59
CA ILE A 162 -15.17 -30.13 10.10
C ILE A 162 -13.95 -29.46 9.44
N PRO A 163 -12.76 -29.57 10.07
CA PRO A 163 -11.52 -29.13 9.43
C PRO A 163 -11.26 -29.89 8.13
N LYS A 164 -10.77 -29.16 7.12
CA LYS A 164 -10.42 -29.70 5.82
C LYS A 164 -9.16 -29.02 5.29
N THR A 165 -8.37 -29.78 4.58
CA THR A 165 -7.17 -29.32 3.89
C THR A 165 -7.39 -29.43 2.38
N LEU A 166 -6.89 -28.44 1.63
CA LEU A 166 -6.84 -28.48 0.18
C LEU A 166 -5.54 -27.87 -0.34
N ILE A 167 -5.18 -28.17 -1.58
CA ILE A 167 -4.05 -27.59 -2.29
C ILE A 167 -4.61 -26.59 -3.29
N ILE A 168 -4.13 -25.37 -3.27
CA ILE A 168 -4.48 -24.29 -4.19
C ILE A 168 -3.27 -23.88 -5.00
N SER A 169 -3.48 -23.32 -6.18
CA SER A 169 -2.41 -22.88 -7.09
C SER A 169 -2.36 -21.37 -7.22
N ASP A 170 -1.20 -20.85 -7.67
CA ASP A 170 -1.01 -19.44 -8.00
C ASP A 170 -1.95 -18.94 -9.10
N GLU A 171 -2.34 -19.82 -10.04
CA GLU A 171 -3.32 -19.50 -11.07
C GLU A 171 -4.69 -19.16 -10.48
N GLU A 172 -5.13 -19.94 -9.49
CA GLU A 172 -6.39 -19.71 -8.78
C GLU A 172 -6.36 -18.44 -7.95
N ILE A 173 -5.24 -18.15 -7.30
CA ILE A 173 -5.08 -16.90 -6.54
C ILE A 173 -5.02 -15.69 -7.47
N ARG A 174 -4.37 -15.79 -8.62
CA ARG A 174 -4.39 -14.73 -9.64
C ARG A 174 -5.80 -14.49 -10.17
N GLU A 175 -6.58 -15.54 -10.41
CA GLU A 175 -8.00 -15.42 -10.77
C GLU A 175 -8.78 -14.67 -9.68
N ALA A 176 -8.58 -15.04 -8.41
CA ALA A 176 -9.21 -14.37 -7.27
C ALA A 176 -8.89 -12.86 -7.19
N LEU A 177 -7.67 -12.47 -7.56
CA LEU A 177 -7.16 -11.10 -7.45
C LEU A 177 -7.38 -10.24 -8.71
N THR A 178 -7.96 -10.81 -9.77
CA THR A 178 -8.10 -10.12 -11.07
C THR A 178 -8.86 -8.80 -10.96
N GLU A 179 -9.97 -8.77 -10.23
CA GLU A 179 -10.79 -7.56 -10.06
C GLU A 179 -10.04 -6.49 -9.24
N THR A 180 -9.36 -6.91 -8.18
CA THR A 180 -8.55 -6.02 -7.33
C THR A 180 -7.44 -5.35 -8.13
N PHE A 181 -6.68 -6.12 -8.91
CA PHE A 181 -5.64 -5.56 -9.79
C PHE A 181 -6.21 -4.69 -10.89
N GLY A 182 -7.36 -5.07 -11.48
CA GLY A 182 -8.05 -4.25 -12.47
C GLY A 182 -8.36 -2.85 -11.95
N THR A 183 -8.83 -2.75 -10.71
CA THR A 183 -9.13 -1.47 -10.05
C THR A 183 -7.87 -0.63 -9.80
N ILE A 184 -6.77 -1.27 -9.40
CA ILE A 184 -5.47 -0.58 -9.22
C ILE A 184 -4.97 -0.04 -10.57
N VAL A 185 -4.99 -0.86 -11.61
CA VAL A 185 -4.58 -0.45 -12.97
C VAL A 185 -5.42 0.73 -13.47
N GLU A 186 -6.72 0.70 -13.24
CA GLU A 186 -7.61 1.79 -13.63
C GLU A 186 -7.28 3.10 -12.89
N ALA A 187 -6.96 3.01 -11.58
CA ALA A 187 -6.54 4.19 -10.82
C ALA A 187 -5.24 4.81 -11.39
N VAL A 188 -4.29 3.98 -11.81
CA VAL A 188 -3.05 4.41 -12.45
C VAL A 188 -3.34 5.10 -13.80
N LYS A 189 -4.19 4.51 -14.64
CA LYS A 189 -4.57 5.09 -15.94
C LYS A 189 -5.25 6.46 -15.77
N ILE A 190 -6.17 6.59 -14.83
CA ILE A 190 -6.84 7.86 -14.53
C ILE A 190 -5.81 8.91 -14.08
N ALA A 191 -4.81 8.53 -13.29
CA ALA A 191 -3.76 9.46 -12.90
C ALA A 191 -2.96 9.95 -14.10
N LEU A 192 -2.59 9.06 -15.01
CA LEU A 192 -1.89 9.41 -16.25
C LEU A 192 -2.73 10.30 -17.17
N GLU A 193 -4.02 10.04 -17.32
CA GLU A 193 -4.95 10.87 -18.09
C GLU A 193 -5.07 12.31 -17.55
N ARG A 194 -4.89 12.48 -16.23
CA ARG A 194 -4.96 13.77 -15.55
C ARG A 194 -3.62 14.50 -15.47
N THR A 195 -2.56 13.85 -15.95
CA THR A 195 -1.20 14.42 -15.94
C THR A 195 -1.05 15.47 -17.02
N PRO A 196 -0.51 16.68 -16.72
CA PRO A 196 -0.12 17.63 -17.73
C PRO A 196 0.86 17.03 -18.74
N PRO A 197 0.75 17.37 -20.05
CA PRO A 197 1.56 16.75 -21.10
C PRO A 197 3.08 16.82 -20.87
N GLU A 198 3.57 17.92 -20.32
CA GLU A 198 4.99 18.11 -20.03
C GLU A 198 5.50 17.12 -18.99
N LEU A 199 4.73 16.90 -17.92
CA LEU A 199 5.07 15.94 -16.87
C LEU A 199 4.84 14.50 -17.32
N ALA A 200 3.88 14.28 -18.22
CA ALA A 200 3.65 12.96 -18.82
C ALA A 200 4.86 12.51 -19.65
N ALA A 201 5.50 13.44 -20.39
CA ALA A 201 6.73 13.15 -21.14
C ALA A 201 7.85 12.69 -20.21
N ASP A 202 8.05 13.37 -19.07
CA ASP A 202 9.04 12.98 -18.06
C ASP A 202 8.78 11.56 -17.51
N ILE A 203 7.50 11.22 -17.26
CA ILE A 203 7.11 9.92 -16.74
C ILE A 203 7.33 8.80 -17.78
N VAL A 204 7.19 9.09 -19.08
CA VAL A 204 7.53 8.13 -20.14
C VAL A 204 9.00 7.76 -20.09
N ASP A 205 9.88 8.74 -19.86
CA ASP A 205 11.33 8.53 -19.83
C ASP A 205 11.82 7.92 -18.50
N LYS A 206 11.32 8.43 -17.37
CA LYS A 206 11.76 8.02 -16.03
C LYS A 206 11.04 6.77 -15.50
N GLY A 207 9.82 6.53 -15.98
CA GLY A 207 8.95 5.47 -15.50
C GLY A 207 8.20 5.83 -14.21
N VAL A 208 7.64 4.79 -13.60
CA VAL A 208 6.82 4.84 -12.38
C VAL A 208 7.49 4.02 -11.29
N VAL A 209 7.60 4.57 -10.09
CA VAL A 209 8.09 3.84 -8.92
C VAL A 209 6.92 3.27 -8.14
N VAL A 210 7.03 2.01 -7.72
CA VAL A 210 6.00 1.32 -6.95
C VAL A 210 6.55 0.98 -5.57
N ALA A 211 5.82 1.38 -4.53
CA ALA A 211 6.14 1.20 -3.12
C ALA A 211 4.98 0.55 -2.36
N GLY A 212 5.15 0.38 -1.04
CA GLY A 212 4.16 -0.26 -0.18
C GLY A 212 4.24 -1.79 -0.19
N GLY A 213 3.71 -2.42 0.86
CA GLY A 213 3.78 -3.89 1.01
C GLY A 213 3.02 -4.66 -0.07
N GLY A 214 1.92 -4.09 -0.60
CA GLY A 214 1.14 -4.69 -1.69
C GLY A 214 1.91 -4.76 -3.01
N SER A 215 2.93 -3.93 -3.20
CA SER A 215 3.79 -3.95 -4.39
C SER A 215 4.67 -5.19 -4.51
N LEU A 216 4.85 -5.93 -3.41
CA LEU A 216 5.64 -7.16 -3.36
C LEU A 216 4.95 -8.37 -4.00
N ILE A 217 3.70 -8.24 -4.42
CA ILE A 217 3.00 -9.26 -5.18
C ILE A 217 3.75 -9.57 -6.48
N LYS A 218 3.99 -10.85 -6.73
CA LYS A 218 4.79 -11.31 -7.87
C LYS A 218 4.16 -10.90 -9.20
N GLY A 219 4.96 -10.26 -10.06
CA GLY A 219 4.53 -9.87 -11.41
C GLY A 219 3.59 -8.66 -11.48
N LEU A 220 3.43 -7.92 -10.39
CA LEU A 220 2.65 -6.68 -10.42
C LEU A 220 3.31 -5.61 -11.29
N ASP A 221 4.63 -5.54 -11.25
CA ASP A 221 5.45 -4.68 -12.12
C ASP A 221 5.20 -4.99 -13.61
N ILE A 222 5.13 -6.27 -13.96
CA ILE A 222 4.84 -6.72 -15.32
C ILE A 222 3.43 -6.33 -15.74
N LEU A 223 2.44 -6.58 -14.86
CA LEU A 223 1.05 -6.21 -15.12
C LEU A 223 0.90 -4.70 -15.37
N LEU A 224 1.48 -3.88 -14.49
CA LEU A 224 1.43 -2.43 -14.61
C LEU A 224 2.14 -1.95 -15.88
N LYS A 225 3.30 -2.53 -16.20
CA LYS A 225 4.04 -2.23 -17.44
C LYS A 225 3.22 -2.54 -18.69
N GLU A 226 2.59 -3.70 -18.75
CA GLU A 226 1.74 -4.07 -19.90
C GLU A 226 0.51 -3.17 -20.01
N ALA A 227 -0.08 -2.81 -18.87
CA ALA A 227 -1.29 -2.00 -18.84
C ALA A 227 -1.07 -0.51 -19.19
N THR A 228 0.13 0.02 -18.93
CA THR A 228 0.46 1.44 -19.10
C THR A 228 1.45 1.72 -20.22
N GLY A 229 2.24 0.74 -20.62
CA GLY A 229 3.36 0.91 -21.55
C GLY A 229 4.58 1.62 -20.95
N LEU A 230 4.57 1.93 -19.65
CA LEU A 230 5.63 2.67 -18.96
C LEU A 230 6.64 1.74 -18.29
N PRO A 231 7.90 2.18 -18.12
CA PRO A 231 8.84 1.49 -17.24
C PRO A 231 8.32 1.49 -15.80
N ILE A 232 8.35 0.34 -15.15
CA ILE A 232 7.93 0.19 -13.75
C ILE A 232 9.12 -0.27 -12.92
N THR A 233 9.41 0.44 -11.85
CA THR A 233 10.50 0.14 -10.92
C THR A 233 9.94 -0.11 -9.52
N LEU A 234 10.24 -1.25 -8.93
CA LEU A 234 9.90 -1.53 -7.54
C LEU A 234 10.94 -0.85 -6.63
N ALA A 235 10.47 -0.19 -5.59
CA ALA A 235 11.34 0.40 -4.56
C ALA A 235 12.23 -0.68 -3.91
N GLU A 236 13.45 -0.33 -3.49
CA GLU A 236 14.37 -1.27 -2.84
C GLU A 236 13.82 -1.81 -1.52
N ASP A 237 13.22 -0.93 -0.71
CA ASP A 237 12.49 -1.29 0.52
C ASP A 237 11.08 -0.69 0.48
N PRO A 238 10.14 -1.38 -0.20
CA PRO A 238 8.79 -0.86 -0.39
C PRO A 238 8.01 -0.68 0.91
N LEU A 239 8.26 -1.53 1.91
CA LEU A 239 7.56 -1.50 3.19
C LEU A 239 7.94 -0.29 4.04
N SER A 240 9.17 0.18 3.92
CA SER A 240 9.70 1.28 4.74
C SER A 240 9.66 2.63 4.03
N ALA A 241 9.27 2.69 2.76
CA ALA A 241 9.35 3.90 1.91
C ALA A 241 8.73 5.13 2.58
N VAL A 242 7.48 5.04 3.04
CA VAL A 242 6.77 6.13 3.71
C VAL A 242 7.46 6.55 5.01
N ALA A 243 7.88 5.59 5.83
CA ALA A 243 8.55 5.87 7.11
C ALA A 243 9.92 6.52 6.91
N LEU A 244 10.70 6.03 5.93
CA LEU A 244 12.00 6.61 5.57
C LEU A 244 11.84 8.03 5.05
N GLY A 245 10.84 8.28 4.21
CA GLY A 245 10.54 9.62 3.70
C GLY A 245 10.11 10.58 4.79
N ALA A 246 9.25 10.15 5.69
CA ALA A 246 8.88 10.96 6.87
C ALA A 246 10.09 11.27 7.75
N GLY A 247 11.08 10.38 7.82
CA GLY A 247 12.32 10.59 8.56
C GLY A 247 13.32 11.53 7.89
N LYS A 248 13.22 11.74 6.57
CA LYS A 248 14.11 12.64 5.79
C LYS A 248 13.60 14.08 5.77
N VAL A 249 12.34 14.34 6.11
CA VAL A 249 11.70 15.67 6.19
C VAL A 249 11.96 16.33 7.55
#